data_8c3c98a5f24363568492fd962034a598
#
_entry.id   8c3c98a5f24363568492fd962034a598
#
_cell.length_a   1.000
_cell.length_b   1.000
_cell.length_c   1.000
_cell.angle_alpha   90.00
_cell.angle_beta   90.00
_cell.angle_gamma   90.00
#
_symmetry.space_group_name_H-M   'P 1'
#
loop_
_entity.id
_entity.type
_entity.pdbx_description
1 polymer ?
#
loop_
_entity_poly.entity_id
_entity_poly.type
_entity_poly.pdbx_seq_one_letter_code
_entity_poly.pdbx_strand_id
1 'polypeptide(L)'
;LTTRRQRQMCIRDSSNIEEYYKLSFELGIPQSNMDQLQEKLFGIECNFVELNAIDFKKGCYVGQENTSRIKNKDKLNKRLLPLQVKKGSINNNDPITSNNVEIGKVLIANKFSFALIKFKDKEFEYNKEFKCGEANIEIFKPNWLN
;
A
#
# COMPACT_ATOMS: atom_id res chain seq x y z
N LEU A 1 -9.02 11.25 37.83
CA LEU A 1 -10.42 11.48 37.36
C LEU A 1 -10.51 12.49 36.21
N THR A 2 -9.54 13.37 36.01
CA THR A 2 -9.49 14.39 34.96
C THR A 2 -9.07 13.83 33.60
N THR A 3 -8.25 12.81 33.56
CA THR A 3 -7.72 12.22 32.33
C THR A 3 -8.77 11.51 31.44
N ARG A 4 -9.83 10.99 32.05
CA ARG A 4 -10.90 10.29 31.31
C ARG A 4 -11.83 11.27 30.56
N ARG A 5 -12.06 12.46 31.13
CA ARG A 5 -12.84 13.53 30.48
C ARG A 5 -12.10 14.17 29.31
N GLN A 6 -10.78 14.36 29.44
CA GLN A 6 -9.96 14.89 28.33
C GLN A 6 -9.91 13.94 27.13
N ARG A 7 -9.82 12.62 27.34
CA ARG A 7 -9.88 11.64 26.25
C ARG A 7 -11.21 11.65 25.52
N GLN A 8 -12.33 11.88 26.20
CA GLN A 8 -13.64 11.98 25.57
C GLN A 8 -13.83 13.29 24.79
N MET A 9 -13.21 14.39 25.18
CA MET A 9 -13.24 15.64 24.42
C MET A 9 -12.47 15.52 23.09
N CYS A 10 -11.31 14.85 23.07
CA CYS A 10 -10.53 14.63 21.85
C CYS A 10 -11.22 13.74 20.80
N ILE A 11 -12.19 12.92 21.22
CA ILE A 11 -12.95 12.05 20.31
C ILE A 11 -14.11 12.79 19.61
N ARG A 12 -14.53 13.95 20.11
CA ARG A 12 -15.67 14.71 19.58
C ARG A 12 -15.35 15.59 18.37
N ASP A 13 -14.09 15.90 18.16
CA ASP A 13 -13.63 16.74 17.05
C ASP A 13 -13.05 15.88 15.91
N SER A 14 -13.74 14.77 15.60
CA SER A 14 -13.32 13.90 14.48
C SER A 14 -13.56 14.62 13.16
N SER A 15 -12.52 14.77 12.39
CA SER A 15 -12.55 15.15 11.00
C SER A 15 -13.41 14.18 10.15
N ASN A 16 -13.77 14.59 8.95
CA ASN A 16 -14.52 13.77 8.02
C ASN A 16 -13.78 12.44 7.76
N ILE A 17 -14.49 11.33 7.76
CA ILE A 17 -13.94 9.99 7.46
C ILE A 17 -13.18 9.95 6.12
N GLU A 18 -13.56 10.79 5.19
CA GLU A 18 -12.93 10.91 3.88
C GLU A 18 -11.52 11.49 3.96
N GLU A 19 -11.28 12.44 4.84
CA GLU A 19 -9.95 12.99 5.12
C GLU A 19 -9.02 11.94 5.73
N TYR A 20 -9.56 11.08 6.60
CA TYR A 20 -8.83 9.94 7.14
C TYR A 20 -8.40 8.97 6.04
N TYR A 21 -9.30 8.61 5.12
CA TYR A 21 -8.96 7.73 4.00
C TYR A 21 -7.97 8.36 3.03
N LYS A 22 -8.10 9.67 2.81
CA LYS A 22 -7.15 10.42 1.98
C LYS A 22 -5.74 10.41 2.58
N LEU A 23 -5.62 10.72 3.87
CA LEU A 23 -4.35 10.68 4.60
C LEU A 23 -3.74 9.28 4.58
N SER A 24 -4.54 8.23 4.81
CA SER A 24 -4.08 6.85 4.76
C SER A 24 -3.57 6.48 3.37
N PHE A 25 -4.26 6.93 2.32
CA PHE A 25 -3.84 6.74 0.94
C PHE A 25 -2.51 7.42 0.63
N GLU A 26 -2.32 8.67 1.04
CA GLU A 26 -1.07 9.43 0.89
C GLU A 26 0.10 8.76 1.64
N LEU A 27 -0.20 8.12 2.77
CA LEU A 27 0.75 7.32 3.53
C LEU A 27 0.97 5.90 2.95
N GLY A 28 0.27 5.52 1.89
CA GLY A 28 0.40 4.19 1.30
C GLY A 28 -0.19 3.07 2.15
N ILE A 29 -1.16 3.39 3.03
CA ILE A 29 -1.82 2.44 3.94
C ILE A 29 -3.23 2.17 3.45
N PRO A 30 -3.56 0.97 2.96
CA PRO A 30 -4.92 0.62 2.56
C PRO A 30 -5.83 0.54 3.78
N GLN A 31 -7.02 1.15 3.71
CA GLN A 31 -8.01 1.16 4.78
C GLN A 31 -9.37 0.63 4.35
N SER A 32 -9.63 0.59 3.05
CA SER A 32 -10.88 0.08 2.49
C SER A 32 -10.63 -1.17 1.65
N ASN A 33 -11.62 -2.07 1.59
CA ASN A 33 -11.58 -3.30 0.80
C ASN A 33 -10.35 -4.18 1.11
N MET A 34 -9.95 -4.24 2.38
CA MET A 34 -8.78 -5.01 2.82
C MET A 34 -8.94 -6.51 2.61
N ASP A 35 -10.16 -7.01 2.52
CA ASP A 35 -10.46 -8.41 2.18
C ASP A 35 -9.82 -8.83 0.86
N GLN A 36 -9.64 -7.88 -0.07
CA GLN A 36 -8.97 -8.11 -1.35
C GLN A 36 -7.46 -8.40 -1.19
N LEU A 37 -6.87 -8.05 -0.05
CA LEU A 37 -5.46 -8.25 0.26
C LEU A 37 -5.20 -9.52 1.08
N GLN A 38 -6.26 -10.06 1.70
CA GLN A 38 -6.14 -11.22 2.57
C GLN A 38 -5.52 -12.41 1.82
N GLU A 39 -4.55 -13.08 2.45
CA GLU A 39 -3.81 -14.23 1.92
C GLU A 39 -3.02 -14.00 0.62
N LYS A 40 -3.01 -12.77 0.09
CA LYS A 40 -2.31 -12.45 -1.18
C LYS A 40 -0.96 -11.77 -0.98
N LEU A 41 -0.72 -11.18 0.20
CA LEU A 41 0.44 -10.36 0.48
C LEU A 41 1.10 -10.73 1.80
N PHE A 42 2.42 -10.58 1.84
CA PHE A 42 3.17 -10.57 3.09
C PHE A 42 3.20 -9.15 3.68
N GLY A 43 3.24 -9.04 5.02
CA GLY A 43 3.30 -7.74 5.69
C GLY A 43 4.48 -6.85 5.22
N ILE A 44 5.60 -7.46 4.82
CA ILE A 44 6.74 -6.74 4.24
C ILE A 44 6.38 -6.11 2.88
N GLU A 45 5.59 -6.77 2.05
CA GLU A 45 5.10 -6.22 0.79
C GLU A 45 4.10 -5.08 0.99
N CYS A 46 3.44 -5.06 2.16
CA CYS A 46 2.57 -3.96 2.61
C CYS A 46 3.33 -2.82 3.30
N ASN A 47 4.65 -2.75 3.14
CA ASN A 47 5.51 -1.70 3.69
C ASN A 47 5.55 -1.66 5.23
N PHE A 48 5.22 -2.74 5.94
CA PHE A 48 5.15 -2.78 7.40
C PHE A 48 6.49 -2.52 8.09
N VAL A 49 7.61 -2.73 7.40
CA VAL A 49 8.94 -2.42 7.93
C VAL A 49 9.15 -0.91 8.00
N GLU A 50 8.90 -0.23 6.91
CA GLU A 50 9.08 1.21 6.76
C GLU A 50 8.05 1.99 7.60
N LEU A 51 6.86 1.44 7.76
CA LEU A 51 5.80 1.99 8.61
C LEU A 51 5.96 1.65 10.10
N ASN A 52 7.08 1.00 10.50
CA ASN A 52 7.36 0.57 11.86
C ASN A 52 6.27 -0.35 12.47
N ALA A 53 5.56 -1.11 11.62
CA ALA A 53 4.54 -2.07 12.03
C ALA A 53 5.10 -3.45 12.39
N ILE A 54 6.39 -3.69 12.10
CA ILE A 54 7.11 -4.93 12.46
C ILE A 54 8.34 -4.58 13.31
N ASP A 55 8.43 -5.18 14.49
CA ASP A 55 9.63 -5.12 15.32
C ASP A 55 10.42 -6.43 15.16
N PHE A 56 11.61 -6.37 14.55
CA PHE A 56 12.50 -7.52 14.39
C PHE A 56 13.31 -7.85 15.63
N LYS A 57 13.32 -6.99 16.64
CA LYS A 57 14.06 -7.19 17.89
C LYS A 57 13.22 -7.88 18.97
N LYS A 58 11.90 -7.90 18.83
CA LYS A 58 11.02 -8.58 19.77
C LYS A 58 11.16 -10.10 19.67
N GLY A 59 10.73 -10.80 20.71
CA GLY A 59 10.71 -12.27 20.77
C GLY A 59 9.87 -12.92 19.67
N CYS A 60 9.78 -14.25 19.69
CA CYS A 60 9.09 -15.05 18.67
C CYS A 60 7.59 -14.71 18.56
N TYR A 61 7.09 -14.70 17.33
CA TYR A 61 5.67 -14.53 17.01
C TYR A 61 5.27 -15.38 15.79
N VAL A 62 3.99 -15.64 15.64
CA VAL A 62 3.47 -16.42 14.50
C VAL A 62 3.78 -15.70 13.19
N GLY A 63 4.39 -16.39 12.22
CA GLY A 63 4.78 -15.84 10.92
C GLY A 63 6.16 -15.16 10.88
N GLN A 64 6.89 -15.10 12.00
CA GLN A 64 8.23 -14.49 12.07
C GLN A 64 9.22 -15.12 11.08
N GLU A 65 9.22 -16.44 10.92
CA GLU A 65 10.17 -17.13 10.06
C GLU A 65 10.10 -16.62 8.61
N ASN A 66 8.91 -16.55 8.04
CA ASN A 66 8.72 -16.07 6.69
C ASN A 66 9.10 -14.58 6.54
N THR A 67 8.69 -13.76 7.50
CA THR A 67 9.01 -12.33 7.56
C THR A 67 10.52 -12.08 7.63
N SER A 68 11.21 -12.76 8.52
CA SER A 68 12.67 -12.67 8.67
C SER A 68 13.42 -13.20 7.45
N ARG A 69 12.94 -14.30 6.86
CA ARG A 69 13.54 -14.91 5.66
C ARG A 69 13.46 -13.98 4.47
N ILE A 70 12.33 -13.29 4.25
CA ILE A 70 12.16 -12.33 3.16
C ILE A 70 13.09 -11.13 3.37
N LYS A 71 13.15 -10.58 4.58
CA LYS A 71 14.05 -9.48 4.93
C LYS A 71 15.52 -9.83 4.73
N ASN A 72 15.98 -10.95 5.29
CA ASN A 72 17.40 -11.32 5.29
C ASN A 72 17.93 -11.70 3.90
N LYS A 73 17.06 -12.13 2.99
CA LYS A 73 17.47 -12.52 1.63
C LYS A 73 17.38 -11.36 0.63
N ASP A 74 17.04 -10.17 1.10
CA ASP A 74 16.84 -8.98 0.24
C ASP A 74 15.89 -9.26 -0.95
N LYS A 75 14.95 -10.19 -0.74
CA LYS A 75 14.06 -10.75 -1.78
C LYS A 75 12.79 -9.94 -1.98
N LEU A 76 12.68 -8.79 -1.32
CA LEU A 76 11.52 -7.94 -1.55
C LEU A 76 11.61 -7.37 -2.98
N ASN A 77 10.77 -7.88 -3.86
CA ASN A 77 10.70 -7.45 -5.25
C ASN A 77 9.39 -6.75 -5.58
N LYS A 78 8.41 -6.84 -4.67
CA LYS A 78 7.08 -6.28 -4.87
C LYS A 78 6.69 -5.43 -3.68
N ARG A 79 5.96 -4.35 -3.93
CA ARG A 79 5.39 -3.46 -2.92
C ARG A 79 3.97 -3.09 -3.26
N LEU A 80 3.15 -2.98 -2.23
CA LEU A 80 1.83 -2.39 -2.34
C LEU A 80 1.97 -0.86 -2.34
N LEU A 81 1.56 -0.23 -3.43
CA LEU A 81 1.69 1.20 -3.63
C LEU A 81 0.35 1.84 -3.98
N PRO A 82 0.09 3.07 -3.54
CA PRO A 82 -1.09 3.81 -3.93
C PRO A 82 -1.00 4.21 -5.41
N LEU A 83 -2.13 4.14 -6.11
CA LEU A 83 -2.24 4.55 -7.49
C LEU A 83 -3.41 5.51 -7.71
N GLN A 84 -3.27 6.43 -8.65
CA GLN A 84 -4.32 7.33 -9.10
C GLN A 84 -4.68 7.03 -10.55
N VAL A 85 -5.98 6.95 -10.82
CA VAL A 85 -6.49 6.85 -12.19
C VAL A 85 -6.59 8.25 -12.77
N LYS A 86 -5.87 8.50 -13.88
CA LYS A 86 -5.93 9.78 -14.63
C LYS A 86 -7.03 9.76 -15.67
N LYS A 87 -7.20 8.64 -16.35
CA LYS A 87 -8.19 8.46 -17.40
C LYS A 87 -8.65 7.01 -17.49
N GLY A 88 -9.93 6.79 -17.73
CA GLY A 88 -10.52 5.46 -17.86
C GLY A 88 -10.99 4.89 -16.52
N SER A 89 -11.22 3.58 -16.50
CA SER A 89 -11.63 2.82 -15.31
C SER A 89 -10.72 1.61 -15.14
N ILE A 90 -10.57 1.17 -13.90
CA ILE A 90 -9.77 0.01 -13.52
C ILE A 90 -10.61 -0.98 -12.74
N ASN A 91 -10.26 -2.26 -12.79
CA ASN A 91 -10.87 -3.32 -12.01
C ASN A 91 -9.84 -4.02 -11.12
N ASN A 92 -10.33 -4.76 -10.15
CA ASN A 92 -9.47 -5.61 -9.34
C ASN A 92 -8.80 -6.69 -10.20
N ASN A 93 -7.51 -6.87 -9.98
CA ASN A 93 -6.61 -7.78 -10.71
C ASN A 93 -6.23 -7.36 -12.13
N ASP A 94 -6.61 -6.18 -12.60
CA ASP A 94 -6.14 -5.67 -13.89
C ASP A 94 -4.60 -5.58 -13.90
N PRO A 95 -3.93 -6.05 -14.97
CA PRO A 95 -2.49 -5.95 -15.10
C PRO A 95 -2.07 -4.51 -15.40
N ILE A 96 -0.96 -4.10 -14.79
CA ILE A 96 -0.32 -2.81 -15.05
C ILE A 96 0.89 -3.06 -15.93
N THR A 97 0.95 -2.36 -17.06
CA THR A 97 1.99 -2.56 -18.06
C THR A 97 2.80 -1.29 -18.33
N SER A 98 4.09 -1.47 -18.56
CA SER A 98 5.02 -0.47 -19.08
C SER A 98 5.72 -1.08 -20.29
N ASN A 99 5.70 -0.40 -21.44
CA ASN A 99 6.33 -0.88 -22.68
C ASN A 99 5.98 -2.35 -23.05
N ASN A 100 4.72 -2.74 -22.85
CA ASN A 100 4.20 -4.11 -23.00
C ASN A 100 4.76 -5.16 -22.01
N VAL A 101 5.47 -4.72 -20.96
CA VAL A 101 5.92 -5.59 -19.87
C VAL A 101 5.00 -5.40 -18.66
N GLU A 102 4.54 -6.50 -18.07
CA GLU A 102 3.73 -6.47 -16.85
C GLU A 102 4.60 -6.13 -15.64
N ILE A 103 4.42 -4.93 -15.09
CA ILE A 103 5.14 -4.43 -13.91
C ILE A 103 4.37 -4.63 -12.61
N GLY A 104 3.10 -4.96 -12.67
CA GLY A 104 2.28 -5.17 -11.47
C GLY A 104 0.82 -5.43 -11.78
N LYS A 105 0.00 -5.42 -10.74
CA LYS A 105 -1.44 -5.58 -10.86
C LYS A 105 -2.20 -4.76 -9.83
N VAL A 106 -3.39 -4.31 -10.18
CA VAL A 106 -4.33 -3.64 -9.27
C VAL A 106 -4.87 -4.66 -8.27
N LEU A 107 -4.82 -4.36 -6.98
CA LEU A 107 -5.43 -5.20 -5.95
C LEU A 107 -6.70 -4.60 -5.37
N ILE A 108 -6.73 -3.28 -5.24
CA ILE A 108 -7.90 -2.53 -4.77
C ILE A 108 -8.25 -1.48 -5.82
N ALA A 109 -9.40 -1.63 -6.47
CA ALA A 109 -9.92 -0.68 -7.45
C ALA A 109 -11.11 0.08 -6.85
N ASN A 110 -10.83 1.24 -6.26
CA ASN A 110 -11.83 2.16 -5.72
C ASN A 110 -11.30 3.61 -5.76
N LYS A 111 -11.95 4.53 -5.05
CA LYS A 111 -11.49 5.93 -4.95
C LYS A 111 -10.03 6.05 -4.45
N PHE A 112 -9.61 5.15 -3.56
CA PHE A 112 -8.27 5.06 -2.98
C PHE A 112 -7.63 3.73 -3.39
N SER A 113 -7.23 3.65 -4.64
CA SER A 113 -6.77 2.42 -5.27
C SER A 113 -5.35 2.05 -4.90
N PHE A 114 -5.08 0.74 -4.84
CA PHE A 114 -3.75 0.20 -4.54
C PHE A 114 -3.35 -0.89 -5.54
N ALA A 115 -2.08 -0.91 -5.88
CA ALA A 115 -1.50 -1.92 -6.75
C ALA A 115 -0.27 -2.58 -6.14
N LEU A 116 -0.07 -3.85 -6.45
CA LEU A 116 1.15 -4.58 -6.14
C LEU A 116 2.12 -4.43 -7.30
N ILE A 117 3.21 -3.71 -7.09
CA ILE A 117 4.18 -3.33 -8.11
C ILE A 117 5.51 -4.05 -7.90
N LYS A 118 6.11 -4.53 -9.00
CA LYS A 118 7.47 -5.06 -9.05
C LYS A 118 8.46 -3.88 -9.13
N PHE A 119 8.80 -3.29 -8.00
CA PHE A 119 9.56 -2.03 -7.94
C PHE A 119 11.04 -2.15 -8.32
N LYS A 120 11.57 -3.36 -8.40
CA LYS A 120 12.94 -3.63 -8.91
C LYS A 120 12.99 -3.84 -10.42
N ASP A 121 11.86 -3.76 -11.11
CA ASP A 121 11.81 -3.85 -12.56
C ASP A 121 12.40 -2.59 -13.19
N LYS A 122 13.21 -2.75 -14.24
CA LYS A 122 13.85 -1.62 -14.95
C LYS A 122 12.83 -0.70 -15.64
N GLU A 123 11.67 -1.22 -15.94
CA GLU A 123 10.57 -0.50 -16.60
C GLU A 123 9.72 0.31 -15.61
N PHE A 124 9.97 0.18 -14.30
CA PHE A 124 9.23 0.88 -13.26
C PHE A 124 9.97 2.15 -12.80
N GLU A 125 9.28 3.27 -12.86
CA GLU A 125 9.71 4.54 -12.25
C GLU A 125 8.52 5.19 -11.54
N TYR A 126 8.77 5.78 -10.37
CA TYR A 126 7.73 6.52 -9.64
C TYR A 126 7.29 7.78 -10.41
N ASN A 127 6.02 8.17 -10.20
CA ASN A 127 5.41 9.35 -10.80
C ASN A 127 5.42 9.36 -12.34
N LYS A 128 5.55 8.19 -12.97
CA LYS A 128 5.26 8.00 -14.38
C LYS A 128 3.84 7.49 -14.61
N GLU A 129 3.34 7.74 -15.80
CA GLU A 129 2.08 7.17 -16.27
C GLU A 129 2.30 5.76 -16.81
N PHE A 130 1.44 4.86 -16.40
CA PHE A 130 1.40 3.47 -16.82
C PHE A 130 0.05 3.13 -17.42
N LYS A 131 0.01 2.07 -18.22
CA LYS A 131 -1.24 1.55 -18.77
C LYS A 131 -1.79 0.42 -17.91
N CYS A 132 -3.10 0.47 -17.67
CA CYS A 132 -3.86 -0.58 -17.02
C CYS A 132 -5.10 -0.86 -17.89
N GLY A 133 -4.99 -1.82 -18.82
CA GLY A 133 -5.97 -1.98 -19.88
C GLY A 133 -6.08 -0.72 -20.74
N GLU A 134 -7.28 -0.11 -20.77
CA GLU A 134 -7.54 1.17 -21.47
C GLU A 134 -7.31 2.40 -20.57
N ALA A 135 -7.07 2.20 -19.27
CA ALA A 135 -6.87 3.27 -18.33
C ALA A 135 -5.40 3.74 -18.27
N ASN A 136 -5.21 5.04 -18.04
CA ASN A 136 -3.93 5.62 -17.67
C ASN A 136 -3.90 5.84 -16.17
N ILE A 137 -2.86 5.36 -15.51
CA ILE A 137 -2.67 5.42 -14.06
C ILE A 137 -1.31 5.99 -13.73
N GLU A 138 -1.22 6.60 -12.56
CA GLU A 138 0.04 7.07 -11.97
C GLU A 138 0.23 6.39 -10.60
N ILE A 139 1.45 5.94 -10.32
CA ILE A 139 1.80 5.29 -9.05
C ILE A 139 2.54 6.30 -8.18
N PHE A 140 1.99 6.58 -7.01
CA PHE A 140 2.57 7.51 -6.06
C PHE A 140 3.71 6.88 -5.27
N LYS A 141 4.73 7.69 -5.03
CA LYS A 141 5.77 7.40 -4.05
C LYS A 141 5.38 8.03 -2.72
N PRO A 142 5.04 7.25 -1.67
CA PRO A 142 4.82 7.80 -0.34
C PRO A 142 6.07 8.51 0.19
N ASN A 143 5.89 9.57 0.98
CA ASN A 143 6.99 10.45 1.44
C ASN A 143 8.06 9.74 2.29
N TRP A 144 7.70 8.64 2.97
CA TRP A 144 8.62 7.85 3.80
C TRP A 144 9.44 6.82 2.98
N LEU A 145 9.10 6.61 1.73
CA LEU A 145 9.81 5.68 0.85
C LEU A 145 10.99 6.42 0.18
N ASN A 146 12.20 6.13 0.60
CA ASN A 146 13.44 6.69 0.05
C ASN A 146 13.83 6.06 -1.29
#